data_3c41a5a86c57dbb33592950d8e5533f6
#
_entry.id   3c41a5a86c57dbb33592950d8e5533f6
#
_cell.length_a   1.000
_cell.length_b   1.000
_cell.length_c   1.000
_cell.angle_alpha   90.00
_cell.angle_beta   90.00
_cell.angle_gamma   90.00
#
_symmetry.space_group_name_H-M   'P 1'
#
loop_
_entity.id
_entity.type
_entity.pdbx_description
1 polymer ?
#
loop_
_entity_poly.entity_id
_entity_poly.type
_entity_poly.pdbx_seq_one_letter_code
_entity_poly.pdbx_strand_id
1 'polypeptide(L)'
;MTRYLLIAAMTRGLARDLGPRGITINTIQPGPTETDINADEAQRTMLRPLMAIGRMGKDTEVASLVAYLAAPESSFITGAALTIDGGYLA
;
A
#
# COMPACT_ATOMS: atom_id res chain seq x y z
N MET A 1 -3.29 -13.82 -0.88
CA MET A 1 -4.46 -13.19 -0.20
C MET A 1 -4.46 -13.42 1.31
N THR A 2 -4.21 -14.63 1.78
CA THR A 2 -4.21 -14.94 3.22
C THR A 2 -3.24 -14.07 4.02
N ARG A 3 -2.05 -13.78 3.49
CA ARG A 3 -1.08 -12.90 4.17
C ARG A 3 -1.62 -11.51 4.43
N TYR A 4 -2.29 -10.93 3.44
CA TYR A 4 -2.83 -9.58 3.57
C TYR A 4 -3.97 -9.52 4.59
N LEU A 5 -4.78 -10.56 4.66
CA LEU A 5 -5.84 -10.64 5.66
C LEU A 5 -5.28 -10.70 7.08
N LEU A 6 -4.22 -11.49 7.29
CA LEU A 6 -3.55 -11.58 8.59
C LEU A 6 -2.91 -10.25 8.98
N ILE A 7 -2.21 -9.60 8.07
CA ILE A 7 -1.57 -8.31 8.32
C ILE A 7 -2.63 -7.24 8.63
N ALA A 8 -3.73 -7.22 7.89
CA ALA A 8 -4.81 -6.28 8.13
C ALA A 8 -5.44 -6.50 9.52
N ALA A 9 -5.64 -7.75 9.93
CA ALA A 9 -6.18 -8.07 11.24
C ALA A 9 -5.23 -7.65 12.37
N MET A 10 -3.93 -7.92 12.23
CA MET A 10 -2.90 -7.48 13.18
C MET A 10 -2.87 -5.95 13.29
N THR A 11 -2.95 -5.27 12.16
CA THR A 11 -2.96 -3.80 12.10
C THR A 11 -4.12 -3.24 12.91
N ARG A 12 -5.30 -3.82 12.77
CA ARG A 12 -6.48 -3.38 13.53
C ARG A 12 -6.31 -3.61 15.04
N GLY A 13 -5.78 -4.76 15.42
CA GLY A 13 -5.52 -5.07 16.83
C GLY A 13 -4.51 -4.11 17.44
N LEU A 14 -3.41 -3.88 16.75
CA LEU A 14 -2.38 -2.95 17.21
C LEU A 14 -2.88 -1.51 17.26
N ALA A 15 -3.74 -1.11 16.32
CA ALA A 15 -4.33 0.22 16.34
C ALA A 15 -5.16 0.46 17.61
N ARG A 16 -5.89 -0.57 18.05
CA ARG A 16 -6.62 -0.50 19.31
C ARG A 16 -5.71 -0.34 20.51
N ASP A 17 -4.61 -1.10 20.52
CA ASP A 17 -3.67 -1.09 21.65
C ASP A 17 -2.87 0.21 21.71
N LEU A 18 -2.49 0.75 20.56
CA LEU A 18 -1.59 1.91 20.49
C LEU A 18 -2.34 3.24 20.38
N GLY A 19 -3.61 3.21 20.01
CA GLY A 19 -4.43 4.42 19.86
C GLY A 19 -4.46 5.32 21.08
N PRO A 20 -4.63 4.79 22.31
CA PRO A 20 -4.61 5.63 23.52
C PRO A 20 -3.32 6.38 23.74
N ARG A 21 -2.22 5.93 23.13
CA ARG A 21 -0.92 6.59 23.19
C ARG A 21 -0.70 7.61 22.08
N GLY A 22 -1.71 7.83 21.23
CA GLY A 22 -1.60 8.73 20.09
C GLY A 22 -0.77 8.16 18.93
N ILE A 23 -0.57 6.85 18.89
CA ILE A 23 0.20 6.19 17.84
C ILE A 23 -0.77 5.61 16.81
N THR A 24 -0.55 5.93 15.54
CA THR A 24 -1.30 5.34 14.44
C THR A 24 -0.50 4.21 13.80
N ILE A 25 -1.20 3.20 13.33
CA ILE A 25 -0.59 2.08 12.60
C ILE A 25 -1.49 1.70 11.42
N ASN A 26 -0.90 1.65 10.24
CA ASN A 26 -1.61 1.32 9.01
C ASN A 26 -0.75 0.38 8.17
N THR A 27 -1.39 -0.38 7.31
CA THR A 27 -0.72 -1.27 6.38
C THR A 27 -0.89 -0.75 4.97
N ILE A 28 0.18 -0.76 4.20
CA ILE A 28 0.14 -0.43 2.78
C ILE A 28 0.32 -1.71 1.97
N GLN A 29 -0.54 -1.92 0.99
CA GLN A 29 -0.51 -3.07 0.09
C GLN A 29 -0.25 -2.57 -1.33
N PRO A 30 1.03 -2.48 -1.75
CA PRO A 30 1.35 -2.05 -3.10
C PRO A 30 1.12 -3.16 -4.11
N GLY A 31 0.71 -2.80 -5.32
CA GLY A 31 0.68 -3.67 -6.46
C GLY A 31 2.00 -3.66 -7.23
N PRO A 32 2.00 -4.15 -8.48
CA PRO A 32 3.20 -4.14 -9.31
C PRO A 32 3.75 -2.74 -9.47
N THR A 33 4.99 -2.54 -9.05
CA THR A 33 5.64 -1.23 -9.00
C THR A 33 6.96 -1.29 -9.75
N GLU A 34 7.22 -0.28 -10.57
CA GLU A 34 8.48 -0.12 -11.25
C GLU A 34 9.55 0.34 -10.28
N THR A 35 10.66 -0.39 -10.27
CA THR A 35 11.89 0.06 -9.66
C THR A 35 12.98 -0.01 -10.72
N ASP A 36 13.97 0.86 -10.62
CA ASP A 36 15.07 0.91 -11.61
C ASP A 36 15.83 -0.41 -11.72
N ILE A 37 15.75 -1.25 -10.69
CA ILE A 37 16.53 -2.48 -10.59
C ILE A 37 15.82 -3.67 -11.25
N ASN A 38 14.48 -3.72 -11.26
CA ASN A 38 13.73 -4.93 -11.58
C ASN A 38 12.80 -4.82 -12.78
N ALA A 39 12.73 -3.67 -13.43
CA ALA A 39 11.77 -3.46 -14.49
C ALA A 39 12.36 -3.80 -15.84
N ASP A 40 12.17 -5.03 -16.34
CA ASP A 40 12.40 -5.31 -17.74
C ASP A 40 11.12 -5.10 -18.55
N GLU A 41 11.28 -4.91 -19.87
CA GLU A 41 10.14 -4.60 -20.74
C GLU A 41 9.18 -5.78 -20.86
N ALA A 42 9.66 -7.01 -20.76
CA ALA A 42 8.82 -8.19 -20.82
C ALA A 42 7.86 -8.26 -19.61
N GLN A 43 8.35 -7.96 -18.42
CA GLN A 43 7.53 -7.88 -17.23
C GLN A 43 6.49 -6.77 -17.33
N ARG A 44 6.89 -5.58 -17.79
CA ARG A 44 5.98 -4.45 -17.97
C ARG A 44 4.85 -4.82 -18.93
N THR A 45 5.20 -5.42 -20.05
CA THR A 45 4.22 -5.82 -21.07
C THR A 45 3.24 -6.85 -20.53
N MET A 46 3.71 -7.78 -19.71
CA MET A 46 2.87 -8.80 -19.10
C MET A 46 1.93 -8.23 -18.02
N LEU A 47 2.41 -7.28 -17.24
CA LEU A 47 1.68 -6.78 -16.06
C LEU A 47 0.73 -5.64 -16.38
N ARG A 48 1.03 -4.79 -17.37
CA ARG A 48 0.21 -3.63 -17.72
C ARG A 48 -1.28 -3.95 -17.91
N PRO A 49 -1.64 -5.01 -18.65
CA PRO A 49 -3.06 -5.29 -18.87
C PRO A 49 -3.80 -5.73 -17.60
N LEU A 50 -3.07 -6.13 -16.56
CA LEU A 50 -3.66 -6.62 -15.32
C LEU A 50 -4.08 -5.49 -14.38
N MET A 51 -3.59 -4.27 -14.59
CA MET A 51 -4.00 -3.11 -13.82
C MET A 51 -5.13 -2.38 -14.53
N ALA A 52 -6.13 -1.96 -13.78
CA ALA A 52 -7.23 -1.16 -14.35
C ALA A 52 -6.72 0.15 -14.94
N ILE A 53 -5.70 0.77 -14.32
CA ILE A 53 -5.10 2.00 -14.82
C ILE A 53 -4.22 1.76 -16.06
N GLY A 54 -3.78 0.52 -16.28
CA GLY A 54 -3.03 0.16 -17.48
C GLY A 54 -1.55 0.48 -17.46
N ARG A 55 -0.99 0.70 -16.27
CA ARG A 55 0.46 0.89 -16.08
C ARG A 55 0.87 0.37 -14.71
N MET A 56 2.15 0.10 -14.57
CA MET A 56 2.72 -0.21 -13.25
C MET A 56 2.80 1.06 -12.41
N GLY A 57 2.78 0.89 -11.10
CA GLY A 57 3.00 1.99 -10.18
C GLY A 57 4.44 2.47 -10.18
N LYS A 58 4.65 3.68 -9.70
CA LYS A 58 5.99 4.23 -9.47
C LYS A 58 6.32 4.15 -8.00
N ASP A 59 7.60 3.94 -7.70
CA ASP A 59 8.09 3.94 -6.31
C ASP A 59 7.73 5.25 -5.59
N THR A 60 7.78 6.38 -6.31
CA THR A 60 7.40 7.68 -5.77
C THR A 60 5.93 7.76 -5.37
N GLU A 61 5.05 7.02 -6.03
CA GLU A 61 3.63 6.98 -5.67
C GLU A 61 3.42 6.28 -4.33
N VAL A 62 4.11 5.17 -4.11
CA VAL A 62 4.07 4.47 -2.82
C VAL A 62 4.69 5.35 -1.73
N ALA A 63 5.82 5.99 -2.02
CA ALA A 63 6.49 6.88 -1.07
C ALA A 63 5.60 8.06 -0.68
N SER A 64 4.82 8.61 -1.62
CA SER A 64 3.88 9.70 -1.32
C SER A 64 2.79 9.28 -0.35
N LEU A 65 2.28 8.05 -0.48
CA LEU A 65 1.29 7.53 0.45
C LEU A 65 1.90 7.35 1.85
N VAL A 66 3.11 6.79 1.93
CA VAL A 66 3.82 6.64 3.20
C VAL A 66 4.02 8.00 3.86
N ALA A 67 4.45 9.00 3.09
CA ALA A 67 4.68 10.35 3.60
C ALA A 67 3.39 10.97 4.14
N TYR A 68 2.27 10.78 3.45
CA TYR A 68 0.98 11.27 3.92
C TYR A 68 0.59 10.62 5.25
N LEU A 69 0.75 9.30 5.35
CA LEU A 69 0.39 8.58 6.58
C LEU A 69 1.31 8.93 7.76
N ALA A 70 2.52 9.38 7.49
CA ALA A 70 3.45 9.84 8.52
C ALA A 70 3.21 11.31 8.93
N ALA A 71 2.40 12.04 8.18
CA ALA A 71 2.16 13.47 8.42
C ALA A 71 1.05 13.70 9.45
N PRO A 72 1.07 14.85 10.14
CA PRO A 72 0.03 15.18 11.12
C PRO A 72 -1.38 15.20 10.53
N GLU A 73 -1.53 15.53 9.24
CA GLU A 73 -2.83 15.57 8.56
C GLU A 73 -3.55 14.24 8.57
N SER A 74 -2.83 13.13 8.71
CA SER A 74 -3.40 11.78 8.73
C SER A 74 -3.62 11.23 10.13
N SER A 75 -3.58 12.07 11.16
CA SER A 75 -3.59 11.62 12.55
C SER A 75 -4.89 10.90 12.97
N PHE A 76 -5.94 10.98 12.18
CA PHE A 76 -7.18 10.25 12.43
C PHE A 76 -7.28 8.95 11.63
N ILE A 77 -6.25 8.59 10.87
CA ILE A 77 -6.17 7.34 10.11
C ILE A 77 -5.35 6.34 10.90
N THR A 78 -5.99 5.27 11.34
CA THR A 78 -5.31 4.16 12.03
C THR A 78 -6.09 2.87 11.83
N GLY A 79 -5.40 1.76 11.82
CA GLY A 79 -6.01 0.45 11.64
C GLY A 79 -6.43 0.16 10.21
N ALA A 80 -6.03 0.97 9.25
CA ALA A 80 -6.43 0.81 7.86
C ALA A 80 -5.45 -0.07 7.09
N ALA A 81 -5.98 -0.79 6.11
CA ALA A 81 -5.20 -1.48 5.09
C ALA A 81 -5.46 -0.77 3.78
N LEU A 82 -4.44 -0.10 3.26
CA LEU A 82 -4.55 0.78 2.10
C LEU A 82 -3.91 0.10 0.89
N THR A 83 -4.72 -0.15 -0.12
CA THR A 83 -4.26 -0.74 -1.38
C THR A 83 -3.87 0.36 -2.36
N ILE A 84 -2.67 0.25 -2.93
CA ILE A 84 -2.17 1.16 -3.95
C ILE A 84 -1.62 0.31 -5.09
N ASP A 85 -2.49 -0.09 -6.01
CA ASP A 85 -2.19 -1.13 -6.99
C ASP A 85 -2.70 -0.84 -8.41
N GLY A 86 -3.18 0.36 -8.66
CA GLY A 86 -3.72 0.71 -9.97
C GLY A 86 -4.92 -0.13 -10.38
N GLY A 87 -5.62 -0.76 -9.43
CA GLY A 87 -6.76 -1.62 -9.70
C GLY A 87 -6.39 -3.07 -10.01
N TYR A 88 -5.18 -3.50 -9.65
CA TYR A 88 -4.71 -4.87 -9.92
C TYR A 88 -5.61 -5.93 -9.28
N LEU A 89 -6.14 -5.66 -8.07
CA LEU A 89 -7.02 -6.58 -7.36
C LEU A 89 -8.51 -6.28 -7.58
N ALA A 90 -8.80 -5.30 -8.39
CA ALA A 90 -10.19 -4.91 -8.65
C ALA A 90 -10.91 -5.95 -9.51
#